data_9c8dc2e74f3aee7722baab6207976c98
#
_entry.id   9c8dc2e74f3aee7722baab6207976c98
#
_cell.length_a   1.000
_cell.length_b   1.000
_cell.length_c   1.000
_cell.angle_alpha   90.00
_cell.angle_beta   90.00
_cell.angle_gamma   90.00
#
_symmetry.space_group_name_H-M   'P 1'
#
loop_
_entity.id
_entity.type
_entity.pdbx_description
1 polymer ?
#
loop_
_entity_poly.entity_id
_entity_poly.type
_entity_poly.pdbx_seq_one_letter_code
_entity_poly.pdbx_strand_id
1 'polypeptide(L)'
;MIKVYLSLLLFVFLFVGCKSENVQGIIIGDTLLAHQSFGENQKLKELIIKSLKKDEVAILKLKDFPNGGAAGSYELGYIITQIIYKIGEDEFYKTLSGFSSEEIKGFEGYINAGLEYGDNDYDGIMDNKRMKQEFPKLYDLFEIDTNK
;
A
#
# COMPACT_ATOMS: atom_id res chain seq x y z
N MET A 1 10.43 48.99 -4.42
CA MET A 1 9.34 48.23 -3.78
C MET A 1 8.91 47.00 -4.60
N ILE A 2 8.74 47.10 -5.93
CA ILE A 2 8.31 45.96 -6.79
C ILE A 2 9.23 44.71 -6.70
N LYS A 3 10.55 44.92 -6.60
CA LYS A 3 11.52 43.80 -6.51
C LYS A 3 11.40 42.96 -5.24
N VAL A 4 10.93 43.55 -4.13
CA VAL A 4 10.75 42.83 -2.85
C VAL A 4 9.50 41.95 -2.90
N TYR A 5 8.43 42.42 -3.55
CA TYR A 5 7.21 41.61 -3.70
C TYR A 5 7.41 40.43 -4.65
N LEU A 6 8.22 40.59 -5.69
CA LEU A 6 8.56 39.52 -6.63
C LEU A 6 9.37 38.40 -5.95
N SER A 7 10.30 38.76 -5.05
CA SER A 7 11.08 37.80 -4.26
C SER A 7 10.22 37.06 -3.22
N LEU A 8 9.25 37.73 -2.61
CA LEU A 8 8.32 37.12 -1.64
C LEU A 8 7.35 36.17 -2.34
N LEU A 9 6.88 36.52 -3.53
CA LEU A 9 6.01 35.66 -4.34
C LEU A 9 6.72 34.36 -4.77
N LEU A 10 8.01 34.45 -5.14
CA LEU A 10 8.81 33.27 -5.52
C LEU A 10 9.02 32.32 -4.33
N PHE A 11 9.10 32.83 -3.10
CA PHE A 11 9.32 32.02 -1.91
C PHE A 11 8.09 31.19 -1.50
N VAL A 12 6.88 31.66 -1.84
CA VAL A 12 5.61 30.94 -1.53
C VAL A 12 5.45 29.69 -2.40
N PHE A 13 6.01 29.65 -3.59
CA PHE A 13 5.94 28.49 -4.49
C PHE A 13 6.88 27.33 -4.11
N LEU A 14 7.84 27.54 -3.20
CA LEU A 14 8.79 26.50 -2.80
C LEU A 14 8.24 25.53 -1.74
N PHE A 15 7.03 25.75 -1.21
CA PHE A 15 6.39 24.88 -0.21
C PHE A 15 5.32 23.94 -0.78
N VAL A 16 5.26 23.76 -2.10
CA VAL A 16 4.47 22.65 -2.68
C VAL A 16 5.29 21.37 -2.54
N GLY A 17 5.49 20.95 -1.30
CA GLY A 17 6.07 19.64 -1.01
C GLY A 17 5.10 18.54 -1.44
N CYS A 18 5.64 17.44 -1.97
CA CYS A 18 4.90 16.21 -2.20
C CYS A 18 4.08 15.88 -0.94
N LYS A 19 2.77 15.87 -1.07
CA LYS A 19 1.87 15.45 0.02
C LYS A 19 1.53 13.99 -0.23
N SER A 20 2.24 13.08 0.44
CA SER A 20 1.72 11.74 0.60
C SER A 20 0.30 11.82 1.16
N GLU A 21 -0.62 11.09 0.55
CA GLU A 21 -2.01 11.08 1.01
C GLU A 21 -2.17 10.05 2.12
N ASN A 22 -2.92 10.39 3.17
CA ASN A 22 -3.17 9.51 4.31
C ASN A 22 -4.67 9.19 4.41
N VAL A 23 -5.00 7.89 4.39
CA VAL A 23 -6.36 7.38 4.51
C VAL A 23 -6.46 6.51 5.77
N GLN A 24 -7.01 7.04 6.84
CA GLN A 24 -7.16 6.35 8.14
C GLN A 24 -5.83 5.77 8.67
N GLY A 25 -4.74 6.50 8.45
CA GLY A 25 -3.41 6.10 8.86
C GLY A 25 -2.71 5.14 7.89
N ILE A 26 -3.25 4.93 6.69
CA ILE A 26 -2.56 4.28 5.57
C ILE A 26 -1.96 5.37 4.69
N ILE A 27 -0.67 5.32 4.47
CA ILE A 27 0.05 6.23 3.58
C ILE A 27 -0.03 5.70 2.16
N ILE A 28 -0.44 6.56 1.23
CA ILE A 28 -0.46 6.28 -0.20
C ILE A 28 0.68 7.06 -0.85
N GLY A 29 1.53 6.38 -1.61
CA GLY A 29 2.65 6.99 -2.30
C GLY A 29 2.22 7.85 -3.49
N ASP A 30 3.03 8.86 -3.78
CA ASP A 30 2.77 9.84 -4.84
C ASP A 30 2.79 9.22 -6.24
N THR A 31 3.61 8.19 -6.46
CA THR A 31 3.75 7.54 -7.77
C THR A 31 2.47 6.81 -8.15
N LEU A 32 1.87 6.09 -7.21
CA LEU A 32 0.60 5.39 -7.43
C LEU A 32 -0.53 6.40 -7.74
N LEU A 33 -0.63 7.47 -6.96
CA LEU A 33 -1.63 8.52 -7.14
C LEU A 33 -1.45 9.27 -8.47
N ALA A 34 -0.22 9.55 -8.89
CA ALA A 34 0.08 10.30 -10.11
C ALA A 34 -0.27 9.54 -11.39
N HIS A 35 -0.27 8.20 -11.35
CA HIS A 35 -0.58 7.36 -12.51
C HIS A 35 -2.07 7.02 -12.64
N GLN A 36 -2.90 7.48 -11.70
CA GLN A 36 -4.33 7.21 -11.66
C GLN A 36 -5.15 8.45 -12.01
N SER A 37 -6.34 8.22 -12.55
CA SER A 37 -7.36 9.28 -12.66
C SER A 37 -7.92 9.63 -11.27
N PHE A 38 -8.55 10.79 -11.15
CA PHE A 38 -9.23 11.17 -9.90
C PHE A 38 -10.24 10.11 -9.43
N GLY A 39 -10.98 9.49 -10.35
CA GLY A 39 -11.95 8.44 -10.02
C GLY A 39 -11.30 7.16 -9.51
N GLU A 40 -10.16 6.77 -10.07
CA GLU A 40 -9.38 5.62 -9.60
C GLU A 40 -8.77 5.88 -8.22
N ASN A 41 -8.25 7.09 -7.98
CA ASN A 41 -7.77 7.48 -6.66
C ASN A 41 -8.86 7.41 -5.60
N GLN A 42 -10.09 7.86 -5.90
CA GLN A 42 -11.23 7.71 -4.98
C GLN A 42 -11.57 6.24 -4.73
N LYS A 43 -11.57 5.41 -5.77
CA LYS A 43 -11.81 3.97 -5.65
C LYS A 43 -10.74 3.29 -4.79
N LEU A 44 -9.46 3.65 -4.94
CA LEU A 44 -8.38 3.13 -4.08
C LEU A 44 -8.64 3.46 -2.61
N LYS A 45 -8.98 4.71 -2.30
CA LYS A 45 -9.32 5.13 -0.94
C LYS A 45 -10.49 4.36 -0.35
N GLU A 46 -11.54 4.13 -1.15
CA GLU A 46 -12.68 3.33 -0.72
C GLU A 46 -12.29 1.88 -0.45
N LEU A 47 -11.43 1.27 -1.27
CA LEU A 47 -10.92 -0.08 -1.06
C LEU A 47 -10.11 -0.15 0.23
N ILE A 48 -9.23 0.81 0.51
CA ILE A 48 -8.46 0.91 1.76
C ILE A 48 -9.41 0.98 2.96
N ILE A 49 -10.39 1.89 2.95
CA ILE A 49 -11.35 2.07 4.05
C ILE A 49 -12.15 0.78 4.32
N LYS A 50 -12.60 0.08 3.26
CA LYS A 50 -13.33 -1.18 3.38
C LYS A 50 -12.43 -2.30 3.89
N SER A 51 -11.18 -2.39 3.39
CA SER A 51 -10.21 -3.39 3.85
C SER A 51 -9.87 -3.23 5.33
N LEU A 52 -9.75 -2.01 5.83
CA LEU A 52 -9.59 -1.73 7.26
C LEU A 52 -10.80 -2.17 8.10
N LYS A 53 -11.99 -2.30 7.48
CA LYS A 53 -13.19 -2.88 8.08
C LYS A 53 -13.30 -4.40 7.86
N LYS A 54 -12.24 -5.03 7.35
CA LYS A 54 -12.15 -6.47 7.09
C LYS A 54 -13.13 -6.96 6.00
N ASP A 55 -13.46 -6.09 5.04
CA ASP A 55 -14.26 -6.46 3.87
C ASP A 55 -13.39 -7.32 2.93
N GLU A 56 -13.71 -8.61 2.86
CA GLU A 56 -12.95 -9.62 2.12
C GLU A 56 -12.88 -9.30 0.62
N VAL A 57 -13.98 -8.79 0.04
CA VAL A 57 -14.04 -8.42 -1.37
C VAL A 57 -13.16 -7.21 -1.66
N ALA A 58 -13.11 -6.24 -0.73
CA ALA A 58 -12.24 -5.08 -0.87
C ALA A 58 -10.76 -5.46 -0.77
N ILE A 59 -10.40 -6.34 0.16
CA ILE A 59 -9.03 -6.87 0.29
C ILE A 59 -8.62 -7.56 -1.02
N LEU A 60 -9.45 -8.45 -1.56
CA LEU A 60 -9.15 -9.15 -2.80
C LEU A 60 -8.95 -8.18 -3.98
N LYS A 61 -9.81 -7.15 -4.08
CA LYS A 61 -9.73 -6.14 -5.15
C LYS A 61 -8.51 -5.22 -5.06
N LEU A 62 -7.88 -5.08 -3.90
CA LEU A 62 -6.63 -4.32 -3.79
C LEU A 62 -5.53 -4.94 -4.64
N LYS A 63 -5.41 -6.27 -4.64
CA LYS A 63 -4.41 -7.01 -5.43
C LYS A 63 -4.51 -6.68 -6.93
N ASP A 64 -5.73 -6.54 -7.43
CA ASP A 64 -6.01 -6.31 -8.85
C ASP A 64 -6.14 -4.81 -9.19
N PHE A 65 -5.81 -3.93 -8.25
CA PHE A 65 -5.88 -2.49 -8.50
C PHE A 65 -4.80 -2.06 -9.50
N PRO A 66 -5.14 -1.24 -10.52
CA PRO A 66 -4.16 -0.73 -11.47
C PRO A 66 -3.07 0.06 -10.77
N ASN A 67 -1.80 -0.30 -10.97
CA ASN A 67 -0.67 0.29 -10.25
C ASN A 67 0.29 1.09 -11.13
N GLY A 68 0.09 1.10 -12.44
CA GLY A 68 0.88 1.91 -13.38
C GLY A 68 2.32 1.42 -13.63
N GLY A 69 2.72 0.28 -13.05
CA GLY A 69 4.04 -0.32 -13.25
C GLY A 69 4.80 -0.61 -11.95
N ALA A 70 6.12 -0.85 -12.05
CA ALA A 70 6.93 -1.36 -10.93
C ALA A 70 6.87 -0.46 -9.68
N ALA A 71 7.06 0.85 -9.82
CA ALA A 71 7.04 1.77 -8.68
C ALA A 71 5.67 1.81 -7.99
N GLY A 72 4.58 1.86 -8.76
CA GLY A 72 3.23 1.79 -8.20
C GLY A 72 2.91 0.42 -7.59
N SER A 73 3.52 -0.66 -8.10
CA SER A 73 3.40 -2.00 -7.48
C SER A 73 4.03 -2.04 -6.08
N TYR A 74 5.19 -1.40 -5.89
CA TYR A 74 5.82 -1.29 -4.57
C TYR A 74 4.96 -0.48 -3.60
N GLU A 75 4.41 0.64 -4.05
CA GLU A 75 3.51 1.46 -3.24
C GLU A 75 2.20 0.73 -2.90
N LEU A 76 1.63 -0.04 -3.84
CA LEU A 76 0.47 -0.89 -3.57
C LEU A 76 0.81 -2.01 -2.57
N GLY A 77 1.98 -2.62 -2.69
CA GLY A 77 2.51 -3.57 -1.70
C GLY A 77 2.63 -2.94 -0.32
N TYR A 78 3.13 -1.72 -0.23
CA TYR A 78 3.22 -0.98 1.02
C TYR A 78 1.84 -0.67 1.63
N ILE A 79 0.84 -0.31 0.83
CA ILE A 79 -0.54 -0.17 1.30
C ILE A 79 -1.07 -1.48 1.89
N ILE A 80 -0.85 -2.61 1.21
CA ILE A 80 -1.30 -3.92 1.68
C ILE A 80 -0.63 -4.29 3.01
N THR A 81 0.68 -4.10 3.15
CA THR A 81 1.39 -4.38 4.41
C THR A 81 0.91 -3.50 5.57
N GLN A 82 0.70 -2.20 5.33
CA GLN A 82 0.11 -1.31 6.33
C GLN A 82 -1.28 -1.78 6.78
N ILE A 83 -2.12 -2.28 5.85
CA ILE A 83 -3.43 -2.84 6.19
C ILE A 83 -3.25 -4.08 7.07
N ILE A 84 -2.33 -4.99 6.72
CA ILE A 84 -2.06 -6.20 7.53
C ILE A 84 -1.64 -5.81 8.95
N TYR A 85 -0.71 -4.85 9.11
CA TYR A 85 -0.32 -4.38 10.44
C TYR A 85 -1.49 -3.78 11.24
N LYS A 86 -2.44 -3.10 10.58
CA LYS A 86 -3.59 -2.48 11.26
C LYS A 86 -4.69 -3.44 11.65
N ILE A 87 -5.03 -4.41 10.80
CA ILE A 87 -6.11 -5.36 11.11
C ILE A 87 -5.60 -6.63 11.78
N GLY A 88 -4.29 -6.87 11.73
CA GLY A 88 -3.60 -8.04 12.26
C GLY A 88 -3.47 -9.17 11.22
N GLU A 89 -2.36 -9.90 11.30
CA GLU A 89 -2.08 -11.04 10.43
C GLU A 89 -3.19 -12.10 10.48
N ASP A 90 -3.71 -12.41 11.66
CA ASP A 90 -4.74 -13.45 11.83
C ASP A 90 -6.01 -13.17 11.04
N GLU A 91 -6.47 -11.94 11.04
CA GLU A 91 -7.66 -11.53 10.29
C GLU A 91 -7.40 -11.52 8.79
N PHE A 92 -6.23 -11.07 8.37
CA PHE A 92 -5.86 -11.08 6.95
C PHE A 92 -5.69 -12.51 6.44
N TYR A 93 -5.02 -13.38 7.20
CA TYR A 93 -4.89 -14.82 6.92
C TYR A 93 -6.27 -15.49 6.80
N LYS A 94 -7.16 -15.24 7.77
CA LYS A 94 -8.53 -15.78 7.74
C LYS A 94 -9.26 -15.37 6.47
N THR A 95 -9.13 -14.12 6.06
CA THR A 95 -9.71 -13.64 4.81
C THR A 95 -9.14 -14.38 3.61
N LEU A 96 -7.81 -14.46 3.47
CA LEU A 96 -7.19 -15.13 2.32
C LEU A 96 -7.48 -16.64 2.29
N SER A 97 -7.55 -17.29 3.43
CA SER A 97 -7.85 -18.74 3.52
C SER A 97 -9.25 -19.11 3.02
N GLY A 98 -10.14 -18.14 2.87
CA GLY A 98 -11.48 -18.33 2.30
C GLY A 98 -11.52 -18.34 0.77
N PHE A 99 -10.41 -17.99 0.12
CA PHE A 99 -10.29 -17.90 -1.34
C PHE A 99 -9.44 -19.05 -1.90
N SER A 100 -9.57 -19.29 -3.22
CA SER A 100 -8.73 -20.24 -3.92
C SER A 100 -7.30 -19.71 -4.09
N SER A 101 -6.34 -20.60 -4.29
CA SER A 101 -4.94 -20.26 -4.59
C SER A 101 -4.80 -19.28 -5.75
N GLU A 102 -5.62 -19.42 -6.79
CA GLU A 102 -5.60 -18.52 -7.95
C GLU A 102 -6.08 -17.11 -7.59
N GLU A 103 -7.10 -16.99 -6.72
CA GLU A 103 -7.61 -15.68 -6.27
C GLU A 103 -6.60 -14.94 -5.41
N ILE A 104 -5.85 -15.65 -4.55
CA ILE A 104 -4.84 -15.03 -3.67
C ILE A 104 -3.46 -14.87 -4.33
N LYS A 105 -3.28 -15.46 -5.50
CA LYS A 105 -2.05 -15.35 -6.28
C LYS A 105 -1.67 -13.87 -6.51
N GLY A 106 -0.43 -13.55 -6.25
CA GLY A 106 0.11 -12.19 -6.36
C GLY A 106 0.16 -11.42 -5.04
N PHE A 107 -0.63 -11.78 -4.01
CA PHE A 107 -0.48 -11.15 -2.70
C PHE A 107 0.92 -11.33 -2.12
N GLU A 108 1.51 -12.51 -2.27
CA GLU A 108 2.86 -12.80 -1.80
C GLU A 108 3.87 -11.77 -2.31
N GLY A 109 3.85 -11.50 -3.63
CA GLY A 109 4.74 -10.52 -4.24
C GLY A 109 4.53 -9.10 -3.69
N TYR A 110 3.28 -8.68 -3.53
CA TYR A 110 2.96 -7.37 -2.95
C TYR A 110 3.38 -7.26 -1.49
N ILE A 111 3.13 -8.28 -0.67
CA ILE A 111 3.50 -8.28 0.75
C ILE A 111 5.02 -8.24 0.89
N ASN A 112 5.75 -9.04 0.12
CA ASN A 112 7.21 -9.02 0.12
C ASN A 112 7.75 -7.65 -0.31
N ALA A 113 7.20 -7.04 -1.37
CA ALA A 113 7.59 -5.71 -1.82
C ALA A 113 7.32 -4.63 -0.75
N GLY A 114 6.15 -4.68 -0.12
CA GLY A 114 5.77 -3.72 0.93
C GLY A 114 6.61 -3.87 2.21
N LEU A 115 7.06 -5.07 2.55
CA LEU A 115 7.95 -5.31 3.68
C LEU A 115 9.41 -4.93 3.38
N GLU A 116 9.86 -5.10 2.14
CA GLU A 116 11.23 -4.79 1.75
C GLU A 116 11.45 -3.29 1.50
N TYR A 117 10.49 -2.65 0.82
CA TYR A 117 10.62 -1.27 0.33
C TYR A 117 9.72 -0.26 1.05
N GLY A 118 8.84 -0.71 1.96
CA GLY A 118 8.00 0.15 2.77
C GLY A 118 8.73 0.71 3.99
N ASP A 119 8.18 1.76 4.55
CA ASP A 119 8.54 2.35 5.85
C ASP A 119 7.42 2.02 6.85
N ASN A 120 7.39 0.76 7.30
CA ASN A 120 6.27 0.23 8.09
C ASN A 120 6.36 0.61 9.58
N ASP A 121 7.48 1.14 10.03
CA ASP A 121 7.66 1.68 11.39
C ASP A 121 7.71 3.22 11.43
N TYR A 122 7.60 3.86 10.25
CA TYR A 122 7.51 5.33 10.08
C TYR A 122 8.77 6.09 10.55
N ASP A 123 9.94 5.50 10.40
CA ASP A 123 11.22 6.14 10.74
C ASP A 123 11.86 6.89 9.56
N GLY A 124 11.26 6.84 8.38
CA GLY A 124 11.72 7.47 7.14
C GLY A 124 12.72 6.62 6.35
N ILE A 125 12.94 5.36 6.73
CA ILE A 125 13.87 4.43 6.09
C ILE A 125 13.11 3.19 5.61
N MET A 126 13.53 2.61 4.49
CA MET A 126 12.97 1.33 4.02
C MET A 126 13.36 0.20 4.99
N ASP A 127 12.38 -0.58 5.39
CA ASP A 127 12.52 -1.59 6.46
C ASP A 127 13.39 -2.80 6.11
N ASN A 128 13.40 -3.24 4.85
CA ASN A 128 14.04 -4.49 4.44
C ASN A 128 13.60 -5.72 5.27
N LYS A 129 12.33 -5.77 5.67
CA LYS A 129 11.70 -6.86 6.44
C LYS A 129 11.37 -8.05 5.56
N ARG A 130 11.12 -9.22 6.18
CA ARG A 130 10.81 -10.47 5.45
C ARG A 130 9.50 -11.07 5.96
N MET A 131 8.65 -11.56 5.04
CA MET A 131 7.33 -12.11 5.37
C MET A 131 7.41 -13.24 6.40
N LYS A 132 8.38 -14.15 6.29
CA LYS A 132 8.56 -15.25 7.24
C LYS A 132 8.75 -14.79 8.69
N GLN A 133 9.30 -13.60 8.90
CA GLN A 133 9.54 -13.03 10.22
C GLN A 133 8.34 -12.21 10.72
N GLU A 134 7.77 -11.40 9.84
CA GLU A 134 6.70 -10.46 10.18
C GLU A 134 5.31 -11.09 10.14
N PHE A 135 5.08 -11.98 9.15
CA PHE A 135 3.78 -12.61 8.89
C PHE A 135 3.95 -14.12 8.62
N PRO A 136 4.35 -14.91 9.63
CA PRO A 136 4.65 -16.34 9.45
C PRO A 136 3.46 -17.17 8.97
N LYS A 137 2.22 -16.85 9.37
CA LYS A 137 1.04 -17.57 8.92
C LYS A 137 0.72 -17.32 7.44
N LEU A 138 0.91 -16.10 6.98
CA LEU A 138 0.77 -15.76 5.57
C LEU A 138 1.90 -16.41 4.74
N TYR A 139 3.12 -16.42 5.27
CA TYR A 139 4.23 -17.12 4.63
C TYR A 139 3.90 -18.61 4.43
N ASP A 140 3.44 -19.30 5.47
CA ASP A 140 3.07 -20.72 5.38
C ASP A 140 1.89 -20.96 4.41
N LEU A 141 0.92 -20.04 4.34
CA LEU A 141 -0.20 -20.13 3.39
C LEU A 141 0.29 -20.19 1.94
N PHE A 142 1.21 -19.30 1.57
CA PHE A 142 1.73 -19.22 0.20
C PHE A 142 2.70 -20.37 -0.13
N GLU A 143 3.51 -20.84 0.83
CA GLU A 143 4.41 -21.98 0.63
C GLU A 143 3.65 -23.30 0.37
N ILE A 144 2.50 -23.51 1.03
CA ILE A 144 1.67 -24.70 0.81
C ILE A 144 1.11 -24.72 -0.61
N ASP A 145 0.77 -23.56 -1.16
CA ASP A 145 0.19 -23.44 -2.51
C ASP A 145 1.23 -23.61 -3.63
N THR A 146 2.48 -23.23 -3.40
CA THR A 146 3.56 -23.40 -4.41
C THR A 146 4.01 -24.85 -4.58
N ASN A 147 3.65 -25.74 -3.66
CA ASN A 147 4.05 -27.16 -3.67
C ASN A 147 2.93 -28.12 -4.15
N LYS A 148 1.83 -27.59 -4.70
CA LYS A 148 0.75 -28.37 -5.35
C LYS A 148 0.77 -28.27 -6.85
#